data_11ba9ec2b4e658c217d5270ed99cc43a
#
_entry.id   11ba9ec2b4e658c217d5270ed99cc43a
#
_cell.length_a   1.000
_cell.length_b   1.000
_cell.length_c   1.000
_cell.angle_alpha   90.00
_cell.angle_beta   90.00
_cell.angle_gamma   90.00
#
_symmetry.space_group_name_H-M   'P 1'
#
loop_
_entity.id
_entity.type
_entity.pdbx_description
1 polymer ?
#
loop_
_entity_poly.entity_id
_entity_poly.type
_entity_poly.pdbx_seq_one_letter_code
_entity_poly.pdbx_strand_id
1 'polypeptide(L)'
;MKAGFIKALKLPVVAAPMFLISGPQLVIECCKNGVVGTFPALNQRSTDGFESWVIEIKSALKQFEAETGKKAAPFGVNFIVHNTNPRLEADLAICVKHKVPLIITSLGAVSELVKTVHDYGGLVFHDIIKKRHAEKAAEAGVDGLILVSAGAGGHAGSINPMALVAEVRQFFDKTILLSGCISTGRDIASALQMGADLAYMGTRFINVEESNADQAYRQMIIESNASDIIYTAAVSGVHANFLRPSLEAMGITQAMWDKEKKIDFGSELDAAKAEAKAWKTIWSAGQGVTTIHDTTPTADLITRLKQELITSIEDQAKLLDQWH
;
A
#
# COMPACT_ATOMS: atom_id res chain seq x y z
N MET A 1 -0.51 19.53 -2.48
CA MET A 1 0.20 18.77 -1.42
C MET A 1 0.97 19.75 -0.54
N LYS A 2 1.00 19.51 0.76
CA LYS A 2 1.93 20.26 1.60
C LYS A 2 3.35 19.89 1.14
N ALA A 3 4.03 20.83 0.49
CA ALA A 3 5.38 20.64 -0.07
C ALA A 3 6.38 20.01 0.95
N GLY A 4 6.07 20.10 2.25
CA GLY A 4 6.82 19.47 3.33
C GLY A 4 6.72 17.95 3.40
N PHE A 5 5.62 17.33 2.93
CA PHE A 5 5.44 15.87 3.03
C PHE A 5 6.45 15.11 2.17
N ILE A 6 6.51 15.40 0.86
CA ILE A 6 7.48 14.73 -0.04
C ILE A 6 8.93 15.12 0.29
N LYS A 7 9.17 16.38 0.67
CA LYS A 7 10.53 16.82 1.03
C LYS A 7 11.11 16.11 2.26
N ALA A 8 10.28 15.54 3.12
CA ALA A 8 10.71 14.75 4.28
C ALA A 8 11.17 13.33 3.89
N LEU A 9 10.88 12.88 2.66
CA LEU A 9 11.19 11.53 2.21
C LEU A 9 12.60 11.46 1.62
N LYS A 10 13.31 10.36 1.89
CA LYS A 10 14.59 10.04 1.24
C LYS A 10 14.40 9.27 -0.06
N LEU A 11 13.25 8.64 -0.21
CA LEU A 11 12.82 7.88 -1.39
C LEU A 11 11.34 8.17 -1.62
N PRO A 12 10.89 8.48 -2.84
CA PRO A 12 9.50 8.81 -3.13
C PRO A 12 8.61 7.56 -3.12
N VAL A 13 8.53 6.91 -1.97
CA VAL A 13 7.85 5.61 -1.77
C VAL A 13 6.96 5.64 -0.54
N VAL A 14 5.81 5.00 -0.68
CA VAL A 14 4.94 4.59 0.42
C VAL A 14 4.91 3.06 0.46
N ALA A 15 5.33 2.47 1.59
CA ALA A 15 5.11 1.05 1.85
C ALA A 15 3.62 0.85 2.13
N ALA A 16 2.93 0.15 1.22
CA ALA A 16 1.49 -0.02 1.22
C ALA A 16 1.00 -0.75 2.49
N PRO A 17 -0.19 -0.40 3.00
CA PRO A 17 -0.79 -1.13 4.11
C PRO A 17 -1.21 -2.52 3.65
N MET A 18 -0.66 -3.55 4.25
CA MET A 18 -0.91 -4.94 3.89
C MET A 18 -1.60 -5.66 5.04
N PHE A 19 -2.75 -6.28 4.74
CA PHE A 19 -3.55 -6.99 5.74
C PHE A 19 -2.74 -8.13 6.37
N LEU A 20 -2.71 -8.18 7.70
CA LEU A 20 -1.95 -9.09 8.56
C LEU A 20 -0.42 -9.01 8.44
N ILE A 21 0.12 -8.30 7.46
CA ILE A 21 1.56 -8.24 7.16
C ILE A 21 2.21 -6.97 7.73
N SER A 22 1.55 -5.80 7.57
CA SER A 22 2.08 -4.54 8.09
C SER A 22 1.81 -4.42 9.59
N GLY A 23 2.88 -4.42 10.37
CA GLY A 23 2.87 -4.19 11.82
C GLY A 23 3.73 -2.99 12.22
N PRO A 24 3.80 -2.63 13.52
CA PRO A 24 4.57 -1.48 14.00
C PRO A 24 6.03 -1.54 13.58
N GLN A 25 6.69 -2.71 13.63
CA GLN A 25 8.11 -2.84 13.29
C GLN A 25 8.39 -2.43 11.85
N LEU A 26 7.62 -2.96 10.89
CA LEU A 26 7.76 -2.58 9.48
C LEU A 26 7.54 -1.07 9.28
N VAL A 27 6.49 -0.51 9.89
CA VAL A 27 6.17 0.91 9.78
C VAL A 27 7.29 1.78 10.36
N ILE A 28 7.80 1.43 11.54
CA ILE A 28 8.88 2.15 12.21
C ILE A 28 10.15 2.13 11.36
N GLU A 29 10.55 0.96 10.84
CA GLU A 29 11.77 0.84 10.05
C GLU A 29 11.64 1.55 8.69
N CYS A 30 10.49 1.51 8.03
CA CYS A 30 10.23 2.33 6.85
C CYS A 30 10.42 3.82 7.16
N CYS A 31 9.79 4.32 8.22
CA CYS A 31 9.82 5.75 8.57
C CYS A 31 11.23 6.24 8.99
N LYS A 32 11.97 5.45 9.78
CA LYS A 32 13.37 5.74 10.15
C LYS A 32 14.28 5.86 8.92
N ASN A 33 14.00 5.06 7.89
CA ASN A 33 14.78 5.04 6.66
C ASN A 33 14.28 6.00 5.57
N GLY A 34 13.26 6.83 5.88
CA GLY A 34 12.80 7.92 5.03
C GLY A 34 11.79 7.51 3.96
N VAL A 35 11.07 6.42 4.19
CA VAL A 35 9.93 5.93 3.42
C VAL A 35 8.68 6.00 4.29
N VAL A 36 7.53 6.36 3.72
CA VAL A 36 6.26 6.35 4.46
C VAL A 36 5.88 4.90 4.76
N GLY A 37 5.86 4.54 6.04
CA GLY A 37 5.33 3.25 6.50
C GLY A 37 3.84 3.33 6.77
N THR A 38 3.06 2.33 6.34
CA THR A 38 1.62 2.33 6.56
C THR A 38 1.10 0.95 7.00
N PHE A 39 -0.03 0.93 7.70
CA PHE A 39 -0.68 -0.29 8.13
C PHE A 39 -2.21 -0.15 8.16
N PRO A 40 -2.97 -1.24 7.95
CA PRO A 40 -4.42 -1.24 8.13
C PRO A 40 -4.80 -1.18 9.62
N ALA A 41 -5.75 -0.31 10.02
CA ALA A 41 -6.27 -0.29 11.38
C ALA A 41 -6.82 -1.66 11.81
N LEU A 42 -7.41 -2.40 10.87
CA LEU A 42 -7.99 -3.72 11.09
C LEU A 42 -6.96 -4.85 11.28
N ASN A 43 -5.64 -4.59 11.16
CA ASN A 43 -4.62 -5.55 11.57
C ASN A 43 -4.61 -5.78 13.08
N GLN A 44 -5.15 -4.83 13.85
CA GLN A 44 -5.50 -5.04 15.25
C GLN A 44 -6.98 -5.44 15.40
N ARG A 45 -7.23 -6.36 16.33
CA ARG A 45 -8.58 -6.88 16.56
C ARG A 45 -9.49 -5.93 17.34
N SER A 46 -8.91 -5.01 18.12
CA SER A 46 -9.64 -4.04 18.94
C SER A 46 -9.14 -2.63 18.71
N THR A 47 -9.98 -1.64 18.99
CA THR A 47 -9.61 -0.23 18.98
C THR A 47 -8.49 0.10 19.97
N ASP A 48 -8.49 -0.52 21.17
CA ASP A 48 -7.42 -0.34 22.16
C ASP A 48 -6.08 -0.91 21.66
N GLY A 49 -6.09 -2.07 20.99
CA GLY A 49 -4.91 -2.63 20.37
C GLY A 49 -4.39 -1.77 19.22
N PHE A 50 -5.31 -1.18 18.44
CA PHE A 50 -4.95 -0.22 17.41
C PHE A 50 -4.32 1.06 18.01
N GLU A 51 -4.89 1.62 19.07
CA GLU A 51 -4.30 2.77 19.77
C GLU A 51 -2.91 2.45 20.30
N SER A 52 -2.72 1.27 20.88
CA SER A 52 -1.41 0.82 21.37
C SER A 52 -0.34 0.83 20.27
N TRP A 53 -0.68 0.37 19.06
CA TRP A 53 0.24 0.43 17.90
C TRP A 53 0.55 1.86 17.46
N VAL A 54 -0.44 2.75 17.46
CA VAL A 54 -0.21 4.18 17.14
C VAL A 54 0.74 4.81 18.14
N ILE A 55 0.60 4.52 19.44
CA ILE A 55 1.47 5.00 20.50
C ILE A 55 2.88 4.45 20.36
N GLU A 56 3.02 3.15 20.10
CA GLU A 56 4.31 2.47 19.89
C GLU A 56 5.08 3.11 18.74
N ILE A 57 4.44 3.25 17.57
CA ILE A 57 5.06 3.85 16.38
C ILE A 57 5.51 5.29 16.67
N LYS A 58 4.63 6.13 17.24
CA LYS A 58 4.96 7.52 17.56
C LYS A 58 6.12 7.64 18.55
N SER A 59 6.12 6.79 19.58
CA SER A 59 7.17 6.80 20.60
C SER A 59 8.52 6.39 20.00
N ALA A 60 8.55 5.34 19.19
CA ALA A 60 9.78 4.87 18.54
C ALA A 60 10.34 5.91 17.54
N LEU A 61 9.47 6.56 16.75
CA LEU A 61 9.93 7.61 15.83
C LEU A 61 10.43 8.84 16.55
N LYS A 62 9.78 9.27 17.64
CA LYS A 62 10.24 10.38 18.49
C LYS A 62 11.58 10.06 19.13
N GLN A 63 11.77 8.85 19.64
CA GLN A 63 13.05 8.41 20.21
C GLN A 63 14.15 8.44 19.14
N PHE A 64 13.90 7.88 17.97
CA PHE A 64 14.85 7.91 16.85
C PHE A 64 15.27 9.35 16.49
N GLU A 65 14.32 10.28 16.40
CA GLU A 65 14.62 11.68 16.11
C GLU A 65 15.47 12.33 17.20
N ALA A 66 15.20 12.02 18.48
CA ALA A 66 15.95 12.54 19.62
C ALA A 66 17.40 12.00 19.65
N GLU A 67 17.58 10.71 19.37
CA GLU A 67 18.89 10.06 19.43
C GLU A 67 19.78 10.39 18.23
N THR A 68 19.18 10.56 17.04
CA THR A 68 19.96 10.72 15.81
C THR A 68 20.00 12.14 15.26
N GLY A 69 19.12 13.02 15.73
CA GLY A 69 18.91 14.35 15.14
C GLY A 69 18.28 14.34 13.74
N LYS A 70 17.92 13.16 13.21
CA LYS A 70 17.33 13.00 11.88
C LYS A 70 15.82 12.98 11.97
N LYS A 71 15.13 13.59 11.01
CA LYS A 71 13.68 13.49 10.90
C LYS A 71 13.28 12.14 10.31
N ALA A 72 12.33 11.47 10.97
CA ALA A 72 11.66 10.31 10.43
C ALA A 72 10.63 10.72 9.35
N ALA A 73 10.39 9.84 8.37
CA ALA A 73 9.25 10.02 7.47
C ALA A 73 7.92 9.84 8.24
N PRO A 74 6.82 10.46 7.79
CA PRO A 74 5.53 10.27 8.43
C PRO A 74 5.02 8.84 8.22
N PHE A 75 4.20 8.35 9.16
CA PHE A 75 3.47 7.09 9.00
C PHE A 75 2.01 7.34 8.61
N GLY A 76 1.35 6.31 8.10
CA GLY A 76 -0.05 6.36 7.73
C GLY A 76 -0.86 5.16 8.22
N VAL A 77 -2.17 5.36 8.31
CA VAL A 77 -3.15 4.32 8.68
C VAL A 77 -4.18 4.17 7.57
N ASN A 78 -4.46 2.94 7.17
CA ASN A 78 -5.50 2.64 6.20
C ASN A 78 -6.81 2.26 6.89
N PHE A 79 -7.91 2.81 6.37
CA PHE A 79 -9.29 2.51 6.73
C PHE A 79 -10.08 1.96 5.55
N ILE A 80 -10.80 0.86 5.78
CA ILE A 80 -11.89 0.43 4.90
C ILE A 80 -13.12 1.26 5.26
N VAL A 81 -13.50 2.18 4.36
CA VAL A 81 -14.67 3.04 4.54
C VAL A 81 -15.89 2.37 3.92
N HIS A 82 -16.41 1.38 4.63
CA HIS A 82 -17.61 0.66 4.23
C HIS A 82 -18.55 0.56 5.44
N ASN A 83 -19.86 0.58 5.19
CA ASN A 83 -20.89 0.53 6.25
C ASN A 83 -20.86 -0.74 7.11
N THR A 84 -20.20 -1.80 6.63
CA THR A 84 -19.97 -3.03 7.40
C THR A 84 -18.75 -2.97 8.32
N ASN A 85 -17.95 -1.89 8.30
CA ASN A 85 -16.86 -1.72 9.25
C ASN A 85 -17.36 -1.05 10.54
N PRO A 86 -17.61 -1.82 11.61
CA PRO A 86 -18.20 -1.29 12.84
C PRO A 86 -17.22 -0.43 13.67
N ARG A 87 -15.91 -0.46 13.31
CA ARG A 87 -14.85 0.21 14.07
C ARG A 87 -14.43 1.54 13.48
N LEU A 88 -14.91 1.91 12.29
CA LEU A 88 -14.43 3.07 11.55
C LEU A 88 -14.40 4.35 12.40
N GLU A 89 -15.51 4.67 13.06
CA GLU A 89 -15.62 5.90 13.86
C GLU A 89 -14.70 5.89 15.09
N ALA A 90 -14.67 4.77 15.81
CA ALA A 90 -13.83 4.62 17.00
C ALA A 90 -12.33 4.69 16.65
N ASP A 91 -11.90 4.00 15.59
CA ASP A 91 -10.52 4.00 15.14
C ASP A 91 -10.12 5.37 14.54
N LEU A 92 -11.03 6.06 13.86
CA LEU A 92 -10.81 7.43 13.38
C LEU A 92 -10.61 8.41 14.55
N ALA A 93 -11.40 8.28 15.63
CA ALA A 93 -11.22 9.09 16.83
C ALA A 93 -9.82 8.93 17.45
N ILE A 94 -9.24 7.72 17.42
CA ILE A 94 -7.85 7.49 17.83
C ILE A 94 -6.87 8.26 16.91
N CYS A 95 -7.08 8.23 15.60
CA CYS A 95 -6.25 8.99 14.66
C CYS A 95 -6.31 10.49 14.90
N VAL A 96 -7.48 11.03 15.20
CA VAL A 96 -7.67 12.45 15.57
C VAL A 96 -6.94 12.76 16.87
N LYS A 97 -7.14 11.95 17.92
CA LYS A 97 -6.48 12.10 19.23
C LYS A 97 -4.96 12.14 19.11
N HIS A 98 -4.40 11.27 18.31
CA HIS A 98 -2.96 11.15 18.11
C HIS A 98 -2.41 11.97 16.93
N LYS A 99 -3.26 12.68 16.18
CA LYS A 99 -2.91 13.47 14.99
C LYS A 99 -2.09 12.65 13.99
N VAL A 100 -2.60 11.48 13.60
CA VAL A 100 -1.94 10.61 12.62
C VAL A 100 -1.73 11.37 11.32
N PRO A 101 -0.49 11.49 10.79
CA PRO A 101 -0.19 12.43 9.72
C PRO A 101 -0.81 12.08 8.36
N LEU A 102 -1.04 10.79 8.09
CA LEU A 102 -1.62 10.31 6.83
C LEU A 102 -2.72 9.28 7.10
N ILE A 103 -3.88 9.53 6.52
CA ILE A 103 -4.96 8.54 6.45
C ILE A 103 -5.11 8.07 5.00
N ILE A 104 -5.15 6.76 4.81
CA ILE A 104 -5.45 6.14 3.53
C ILE A 104 -6.86 5.56 3.62
N THR A 105 -7.72 5.85 2.65
CA THR A 105 -9.10 5.35 2.61
C THR A 105 -9.32 4.46 1.40
N SER A 106 -10.02 3.34 1.63
CA SER A 106 -10.41 2.37 0.61
C SER A 106 -11.92 2.18 0.67
N LEU A 107 -12.58 1.99 -0.48
CA LEU A 107 -13.97 1.57 -0.61
C LEU A 107 -15.02 2.55 -0.02
N GLY A 108 -15.17 3.75 -0.53
CA GLY A 108 -16.31 4.60 -0.17
C GLY A 108 -16.08 6.10 -0.29
N ALA A 109 -17.16 6.87 -0.21
CA ALA A 109 -17.11 8.33 -0.18
C ALA A 109 -16.73 8.83 1.22
N VAL A 110 -15.89 9.86 1.28
CA VAL A 110 -15.12 10.16 2.51
C VAL A 110 -15.12 11.66 2.89
N SER A 111 -16.02 12.47 2.36
CA SER A 111 -15.99 13.94 2.57
C SER A 111 -15.94 14.36 4.03
N GLU A 112 -16.71 13.72 4.91
CA GLU A 112 -16.71 14.02 6.35
C GLU A 112 -15.39 13.57 7.01
N LEU A 113 -14.87 12.41 6.63
CA LEU A 113 -13.58 11.91 7.10
C LEU A 113 -12.45 12.85 6.67
N VAL A 114 -12.46 13.30 5.40
CA VAL A 114 -11.48 14.26 4.87
C VAL A 114 -11.49 15.53 5.72
N LYS A 115 -12.68 16.11 5.98
CA LYS A 115 -12.79 17.31 6.83
C LYS A 115 -12.24 17.06 8.24
N THR A 116 -12.61 15.95 8.87
CA THR A 116 -12.14 15.59 10.21
C THR A 116 -10.61 15.48 10.28
N VAL A 117 -9.99 14.89 9.25
CA VAL A 117 -8.53 14.74 9.17
C VAL A 117 -7.85 16.09 8.89
N HIS A 118 -8.42 16.91 8.02
CA HIS A 118 -7.91 18.26 7.73
C HIS A 118 -7.96 19.18 8.95
N ASP A 119 -8.97 19.05 9.81
CA ASP A 119 -9.13 19.89 11.01
C ASP A 119 -7.93 19.78 11.96
N TYR A 120 -7.27 18.62 12.06
CA TYR A 120 -6.04 18.50 12.84
C TYR A 120 -4.74 18.61 12.01
N GLY A 121 -4.85 18.83 10.71
CA GLY A 121 -3.73 19.06 9.79
C GLY A 121 -3.14 17.80 9.17
N GLY A 122 -3.84 16.65 9.22
CA GLY A 122 -3.50 15.41 8.53
C GLY A 122 -3.77 15.49 7.02
N LEU A 123 -3.35 14.46 6.29
CA LEU A 123 -3.58 14.26 4.87
C LEU A 123 -4.47 13.02 4.64
N VAL A 124 -5.28 13.06 3.58
CA VAL A 124 -6.08 11.91 3.16
C VAL A 124 -5.72 11.51 1.73
N PHE A 125 -5.28 10.26 1.56
CA PHE A 125 -5.12 9.63 0.26
C PHE A 125 -6.19 8.56 0.06
N HIS A 126 -6.64 8.37 -1.19
CA HIS A 126 -7.74 7.44 -1.49
C HIS A 126 -7.38 6.47 -2.61
N ASP A 127 -7.65 5.17 -2.38
CA ASP A 127 -7.44 4.11 -3.36
C ASP A 127 -8.46 4.17 -4.48
N ILE A 128 -7.99 4.17 -5.73
CA ILE A 128 -8.84 4.14 -6.92
C ILE A 128 -8.35 3.10 -7.92
N ILE A 129 -9.29 2.55 -8.70
CA ILE A 129 -9.01 1.58 -9.77
C ILE A 129 -9.49 2.04 -11.14
N LYS A 130 -10.19 3.19 -11.23
CA LYS A 130 -10.73 3.76 -12.48
C LYS A 130 -11.08 5.24 -12.31
N LYS A 131 -11.17 5.97 -13.43
CA LYS A 131 -11.45 7.41 -13.51
C LYS A 131 -12.63 7.87 -12.63
N ARG A 132 -13.79 7.20 -12.74
CA ARG A 132 -14.97 7.57 -11.94
C ARG A 132 -14.72 7.54 -10.42
N HIS A 133 -13.88 6.63 -9.93
CA HIS A 133 -13.51 6.61 -8.51
C HIS A 133 -12.60 7.80 -8.18
N ALA A 134 -11.68 8.12 -9.08
CA ALA A 134 -10.78 9.26 -8.91
C ALA A 134 -11.55 10.60 -8.90
N GLU A 135 -12.51 10.78 -9.79
CA GLU A 135 -13.37 11.98 -9.83
C GLU A 135 -14.13 12.15 -8.51
N LYS A 136 -14.78 11.10 -8.02
CA LYS A 136 -15.50 11.14 -6.72
C LYS A 136 -14.59 11.43 -5.53
N ALA A 137 -13.40 10.85 -5.49
CA ALA A 137 -12.44 11.13 -4.44
C ALA A 137 -11.90 12.56 -4.50
N ALA A 138 -11.67 13.08 -5.72
CA ALA A 138 -11.29 14.48 -5.93
C ALA A 138 -12.38 15.45 -5.45
N GLU A 139 -13.65 15.18 -5.76
CA GLU A 139 -14.82 15.94 -5.29
C GLU A 139 -14.92 15.91 -3.76
N ALA A 140 -14.57 14.77 -3.12
CA ALA A 140 -14.54 14.65 -1.67
C ALA A 140 -13.39 15.45 -1.01
N GLY A 141 -12.46 16.00 -1.80
CA GLY A 141 -11.41 16.90 -1.34
C GLY A 141 -10.12 16.23 -0.90
N VAL A 142 -9.88 14.96 -1.24
CA VAL A 142 -8.66 14.22 -0.85
C VAL A 142 -7.38 14.93 -1.32
N ASP A 143 -6.28 14.71 -0.60
CA ASP A 143 -4.96 15.29 -0.89
C ASP A 143 -4.17 14.49 -1.91
N GLY A 144 -4.52 13.23 -2.10
CA GLY A 144 -3.87 12.36 -3.07
C GLY A 144 -4.74 11.18 -3.50
N LEU A 145 -4.42 10.64 -4.67
CA LEU A 145 -5.03 9.45 -5.24
C LEU A 145 -3.99 8.33 -5.35
N ILE A 146 -4.35 7.15 -4.86
CA ILE A 146 -3.56 5.94 -5.01
C ILE A 146 -4.17 5.15 -6.17
N LEU A 147 -3.46 5.10 -7.28
CA LEU A 147 -3.87 4.42 -8.49
C LEU A 147 -3.48 2.94 -8.38
N VAL A 148 -4.44 2.11 -8.00
CA VAL A 148 -4.24 0.67 -7.87
C VAL A 148 -4.49 0.03 -9.23
N SER A 149 -3.45 -0.02 -10.05
CA SER A 149 -3.50 -0.44 -11.44
C SER A 149 -3.41 -1.96 -11.61
N ALA A 150 -3.45 -2.43 -12.85
CA ALA A 150 -3.21 -3.83 -13.17
C ALA A 150 -1.86 -4.31 -12.61
N GLY A 151 -1.85 -5.52 -12.06
CA GLY A 151 -0.66 -6.14 -11.48
C GLY A 151 -0.32 -5.72 -10.05
N ALA A 152 -1.12 -4.87 -9.39
CA ALA A 152 -0.99 -4.62 -7.97
C ALA A 152 -1.45 -5.85 -7.16
N GLY A 153 -0.79 -6.14 -6.02
CA GLY A 153 -1.18 -7.23 -5.13
C GLY A 153 -2.45 -6.90 -4.34
N GLY A 154 -3.21 -7.93 -3.95
CA GLY A 154 -4.50 -7.75 -3.27
C GLY A 154 -5.56 -7.15 -4.19
N HIS A 155 -6.52 -6.42 -3.60
CA HIS A 155 -7.56 -5.74 -4.38
C HIS A 155 -6.95 -4.79 -5.40
N ALA A 156 -7.21 -5.01 -6.68
CA ALA A 156 -6.58 -4.28 -7.77
C ALA A 156 -7.56 -3.97 -8.91
N GLY A 157 -7.22 -2.96 -9.69
CA GLY A 157 -7.85 -2.71 -10.98
C GLY A 157 -7.24 -3.52 -12.11
N SER A 158 -7.85 -3.43 -13.28
CA SER A 158 -7.39 -4.07 -14.51
C SER A 158 -6.83 -3.07 -15.53
N ILE A 159 -6.82 -1.77 -15.20
CA ILE A 159 -6.34 -0.73 -16.12
C ILE A 159 -4.80 -0.69 -16.08
N ASN A 160 -4.21 -0.62 -17.27
CA ASN A 160 -2.77 -0.45 -17.42
C ASN A 160 -2.29 0.82 -16.68
N PRO A 161 -1.18 0.77 -15.91
CA PRO A 161 -0.69 1.91 -15.14
C PRO A 161 -0.45 3.16 -15.97
N MET A 162 0.13 3.06 -17.17
CA MET A 162 0.37 4.21 -18.07
C MET A 162 -0.95 4.90 -18.42
N ALA A 163 -1.97 4.13 -18.78
CA ALA A 163 -3.28 4.67 -19.17
C ALA A 163 -3.97 5.33 -17.97
N LEU A 164 -3.94 4.68 -16.81
CA LEU A 164 -4.62 5.18 -15.62
C LEU A 164 -3.99 6.48 -15.10
N VAL A 165 -2.66 6.59 -15.07
CA VAL A 165 -1.96 7.83 -14.69
C VAL A 165 -2.28 8.96 -15.67
N ALA A 166 -2.18 8.70 -16.98
CA ALA A 166 -2.47 9.70 -18.01
C ALA A 166 -3.93 10.20 -17.94
N GLU A 167 -4.87 9.29 -17.68
CA GLU A 167 -6.29 9.64 -17.55
C GLU A 167 -6.57 10.50 -16.30
N VAL A 168 -5.99 10.15 -15.15
CA VAL A 168 -6.21 10.87 -13.90
C VAL A 168 -5.51 12.23 -13.90
N ARG A 169 -4.31 12.35 -14.47
CA ARG A 169 -3.59 13.63 -14.58
C ARG A 169 -4.30 14.70 -15.42
N GLN A 170 -5.28 14.33 -16.25
CA GLN A 170 -6.06 15.30 -17.02
C GLN A 170 -6.93 16.21 -16.15
N PHE A 171 -7.27 15.79 -14.91
CA PHE A 171 -8.16 16.56 -14.05
C PHE A 171 -7.70 16.65 -12.58
N PHE A 172 -6.65 15.93 -12.21
CA PHE A 172 -6.15 15.90 -10.83
C PHE A 172 -4.68 16.34 -10.76
N ASP A 173 -4.46 17.51 -10.19
CA ASP A 173 -3.15 18.18 -10.09
C ASP A 173 -2.43 17.97 -8.75
N LYS A 174 -3.12 17.32 -7.78
CA LYS A 174 -2.52 16.97 -6.48
C LYS A 174 -1.69 15.68 -6.56
N THR A 175 -1.40 15.08 -5.43
CA THR A 175 -0.53 13.90 -5.33
C THR A 175 -1.12 12.67 -6.00
N ILE A 176 -0.36 12.04 -6.88
CA ILE A 176 -0.66 10.71 -7.42
C ILE A 176 0.38 9.71 -6.94
N LEU A 177 -0.11 8.61 -6.37
CA LEU A 177 0.69 7.44 -6.06
C LEU A 177 0.35 6.34 -7.06
N LEU A 178 1.36 5.70 -7.64
CA LEU A 178 1.14 4.56 -8.53
C LEU A 178 1.45 3.26 -7.82
N SER A 179 0.50 2.31 -7.89
CA SER A 179 0.63 0.93 -7.43
C SER A 179 0.44 -0.04 -8.59
N GLY A 180 1.25 -1.07 -8.61
CA GLY A 180 1.23 -2.15 -9.60
C GLY A 180 2.60 -2.36 -10.24
N CYS A 181 3.11 -3.59 -10.14
CA CYS A 181 4.40 -4.03 -10.72
C CYS A 181 5.64 -3.21 -10.30
N ILE A 182 5.62 -2.56 -9.13
CA ILE A 182 6.74 -1.74 -8.65
C ILE A 182 7.46 -2.50 -7.53
N SER A 183 8.70 -2.95 -7.79
CA SER A 183 9.50 -3.74 -6.84
C SER A 183 10.99 -3.36 -6.82
N THR A 184 11.46 -2.56 -7.79
CA THR A 184 12.84 -2.09 -7.92
C THR A 184 12.91 -0.57 -7.96
N GLY A 185 14.12 -0.02 -7.80
CA GLY A 185 14.35 1.42 -7.97
C GLY A 185 14.11 1.89 -9.42
N ARG A 186 14.33 1.02 -10.40
CA ARG A 186 13.99 1.28 -11.81
C ARG A 186 12.47 1.43 -12.01
N ASP A 187 11.68 0.59 -11.32
CA ASP A 187 10.23 0.70 -11.40
C ASP A 187 9.74 2.00 -10.75
N ILE A 188 10.39 2.44 -9.66
CA ILE A 188 10.12 3.74 -9.05
C ILE A 188 10.40 4.87 -10.05
N ALA A 189 11.56 4.85 -10.73
CA ALA A 189 11.88 5.81 -11.77
C ALA A 189 10.81 5.84 -12.87
N SER A 190 10.37 4.66 -13.32
CA SER A 190 9.32 4.52 -14.34
C SER A 190 7.99 5.10 -13.88
N ALA A 191 7.58 4.87 -12.62
CA ALA A 191 6.37 5.44 -12.06
C ALA A 191 6.41 6.98 -12.05
N LEU A 192 7.54 7.57 -11.67
CA LEU A 192 7.74 9.03 -11.70
C LEU A 192 7.71 9.57 -13.13
N GLN A 193 8.33 8.88 -14.09
CA GLN A 193 8.32 9.26 -15.51
C GLN A 193 6.91 9.17 -16.13
N MET A 194 6.07 8.24 -15.68
CA MET A 194 4.66 8.18 -16.07
C MET A 194 3.83 9.36 -15.54
N GLY A 195 4.36 10.12 -14.55
CA GLY A 195 3.68 11.27 -13.96
C GLY A 195 3.10 11.02 -12.56
N ALA A 196 3.43 9.91 -11.91
CA ALA A 196 3.18 9.75 -10.48
C ALA A 196 4.16 10.61 -9.65
N ASP A 197 3.74 11.01 -8.46
CA ASP A 197 4.61 11.73 -7.51
C ASP A 197 5.33 10.76 -6.57
N LEU A 198 4.70 9.61 -6.29
CA LEU A 198 5.19 8.59 -5.38
C LEU A 198 4.90 7.18 -5.94
N ALA A 199 5.75 6.23 -5.63
CA ALA A 199 5.48 4.82 -5.80
C ALA A 199 4.78 4.25 -4.56
N TYR A 200 3.80 3.36 -4.76
CA TYR A 200 3.07 2.67 -3.69
C TYR A 200 3.34 1.17 -3.80
N MET A 201 4.13 0.65 -2.87
CA MET A 201 4.75 -0.66 -2.98
C MET A 201 4.28 -1.58 -1.84
N GLY A 202 3.60 -2.68 -2.17
CA GLY A 202 3.19 -3.71 -1.21
C GLY A 202 4.10 -4.93 -1.26
N THR A 203 4.01 -5.70 -2.34
CA THR A 203 4.63 -7.03 -2.48
C THR A 203 6.12 -7.05 -2.12
N ARG A 204 6.90 -6.05 -2.52
CA ARG A 204 8.32 -5.98 -2.18
C ARG A 204 8.56 -5.88 -0.67
N PHE A 205 7.69 -5.19 0.06
CA PHE A 205 7.77 -5.04 1.52
C PHE A 205 7.19 -6.25 2.29
N ILE A 206 6.59 -7.24 1.63
CA ILE A 206 6.29 -8.54 2.26
C ILE A 206 7.60 -9.28 2.56
N ASN A 207 8.58 -9.19 1.65
CA ASN A 207 9.88 -9.85 1.76
C ASN A 207 10.92 -8.97 2.44
N VAL A 208 10.58 -8.42 3.60
CA VAL A 208 11.52 -7.80 4.55
C VAL A 208 11.40 -8.46 5.91
N GLU A 209 12.47 -8.40 6.72
CA GLU A 209 12.54 -9.09 8.00
C GLU A 209 11.49 -8.61 9.00
N GLU A 210 11.17 -7.30 8.97
CA GLU A 210 10.25 -6.64 9.90
C GLU A 210 8.77 -6.79 9.52
N SER A 211 8.45 -7.42 8.37
CA SER A 211 7.07 -7.76 8.04
C SER A 211 6.57 -8.94 8.89
N ASN A 212 5.26 -9.01 9.11
CA ASN A 212 4.64 -10.15 9.81
C ASN A 212 4.38 -11.35 8.89
N ALA A 213 4.95 -11.38 7.68
CA ALA A 213 4.75 -12.48 6.75
C ALA A 213 5.39 -13.77 7.24
N ASP A 214 4.69 -14.89 7.09
CA ASP A 214 5.25 -16.22 7.34
C ASP A 214 6.41 -16.49 6.39
N GLN A 215 7.39 -17.31 6.85
CA GLN A 215 8.51 -17.70 6.01
C GLN A 215 8.07 -18.41 4.73
N ALA A 216 7.02 -19.25 4.80
CA ALA A 216 6.48 -19.92 3.63
C ALA A 216 5.87 -18.93 2.60
N TYR A 217 5.26 -17.85 3.08
CA TYR A 217 4.74 -16.79 2.20
C TYR A 217 5.89 -16.06 1.47
N ARG A 218 6.91 -15.66 2.20
CA ARG A 218 8.12 -15.00 1.63
C ARG A 218 8.80 -15.90 0.61
N GLN A 219 8.94 -17.20 0.92
CA GLN A 219 9.53 -18.18 0.00
C GLN A 219 8.68 -18.37 -1.25
N MET A 220 7.35 -18.46 -1.11
CA MET A 220 6.45 -18.54 -2.27
C MET A 220 6.55 -17.33 -3.19
N ILE A 221 6.73 -16.12 -2.64
CA ILE A 221 6.99 -14.91 -3.44
C ILE A 221 8.30 -15.03 -4.23
N ILE A 222 9.38 -15.49 -3.58
CA ILE A 222 10.70 -15.66 -4.23
C ILE A 222 10.65 -16.69 -5.37
N GLU A 223 9.87 -17.74 -5.22
CA GLU A 223 9.72 -18.84 -6.20
C GLU A 223 8.72 -18.52 -7.33
N SER A 224 7.92 -17.46 -7.18
CA SER A 224 6.87 -17.10 -8.13
C SER A 224 7.36 -16.10 -9.18
N ASN A 225 6.67 -16.09 -10.31
CA ASN A 225 6.84 -15.12 -11.38
C ASN A 225 5.50 -14.46 -11.76
N ALA A 226 5.51 -13.49 -12.67
CA ALA A 226 4.31 -12.73 -13.03
C ALA A 226 3.15 -13.60 -13.52
N SER A 227 3.43 -14.76 -14.16
CA SER A 227 2.39 -15.68 -14.64
C SER A 227 1.72 -16.51 -13.51
N ASP A 228 2.30 -16.48 -12.30
CA ASP A 228 1.73 -17.12 -11.12
C ASP A 228 0.78 -16.19 -10.35
N ILE A 229 0.57 -14.99 -10.85
CA ILE A 229 -0.38 -14.03 -10.25
C ILE A 229 -1.73 -14.16 -10.95
N ILE A 230 -2.74 -14.59 -10.19
CA ILE A 230 -4.10 -14.83 -10.67
C ILE A 230 -5.03 -13.72 -10.18
N TYR A 231 -5.66 -13.04 -11.14
CA TYR A 231 -6.66 -11.99 -10.87
C TYR A 231 -8.05 -12.62 -10.83
N THR A 232 -8.67 -12.68 -9.66
CA THR A 232 -9.95 -13.36 -9.46
C THR A 232 -10.78 -12.77 -8.33
N ALA A 233 -12.10 -12.90 -8.43
CA ALA A 233 -13.06 -12.59 -7.38
C ALA A 233 -13.48 -13.83 -6.55
N ALA A 234 -12.97 -15.01 -6.87
CA ALA A 234 -13.41 -16.28 -6.28
C ALA A 234 -13.14 -16.40 -4.76
N VAL A 235 -12.21 -15.61 -4.22
CA VAL A 235 -11.83 -15.65 -2.80
C VAL A 235 -12.77 -14.81 -1.94
N SER A 236 -12.94 -13.53 -2.28
CA SER A 236 -13.64 -12.53 -1.46
C SER A 236 -14.86 -11.88 -2.14
N GLY A 237 -15.13 -12.21 -3.39
CA GLY A 237 -16.15 -11.52 -4.19
C GLY A 237 -15.65 -10.19 -4.78
N VAL A 238 -14.49 -9.70 -4.34
CA VAL A 238 -13.81 -8.54 -4.93
C VAL A 238 -12.61 -9.02 -5.71
N HIS A 239 -12.43 -8.50 -6.92
CA HIS A 239 -11.28 -8.86 -7.74
C HIS A 239 -9.97 -8.46 -7.06
N ALA A 240 -9.07 -9.44 -6.93
CA ALA A 240 -7.77 -9.28 -6.33
C ALA A 240 -6.73 -10.20 -6.99
N ASN A 241 -5.47 -9.86 -6.84
CA ASN A 241 -4.35 -10.66 -7.31
C ASN A 241 -3.82 -11.56 -6.21
N PHE A 242 -3.76 -12.86 -6.48
CA PHE A 242 -3.30 -13.90 -5.56
C PHE A 242 -2.18 -14.73 -6.18
N LEU A 243 -1.35 -15.31 -5.33
CA LEU A 243 -0.37 -16.32 -5.74
C LEU A 243 -1.09 -17.63 -6.13
N ARG A 244 -0.88 -18.12 -7.35
CA ARG A 244 -1.43 -19.38 -7.84
C ARG A 244 -1.14 -20.55 -6.90
N PRO A 245 0.11 -20.80 -6.48
CA PRO A 245 0.39 -21.91 -5.57
C PRO A 245 -0.41 -21.84 -4.27
N SER A 246 -0.67 -20.62 -3.76
CA SER A 246 -1.49 -20.42 -2.57
C SER A 246 -2.97 -20.74 -2.80
N LEU A 247 -3.53 -20.38 -3.96
CA LEU A 247 -4.91 -20.74 -4.35
C LEU A 247 -5.06 -22.27 -4.49
N GLU A 248 -4.12 -22.90 -5.19
CA GLU A 248 -4.11 -24.34 -5.43
C GLU A 248 -3.98 -25.15 -4.14
N ALA A 249 -3.11 -24.70 -3.20
CA ALA A 249 -2.97 -25.32 -1.87
C ALA A 249 -4.27 -25.29 -1.06
N MET A 250 -5.16 -24.33 -1.34
CA MET A 250 -6.48 -24.21 -0.71
C MET A 250 -7.62 -24.85 -1.55
N GLY A 251 -7.27 -25.59 -2.59
CA GLY A 251 -8.23 -26.28 -3.45
C GLY A 251 -8.99 -25.37 -4.43
N ILE A 252 -8.57 -24.13 -4.58
CA ILE A 252 -9.16 -23.18 -5.55
C ILE A 252 -8.46 -23.40 -6.90
N THR A 253 -9.11 -24.16 -7.75
CA THR A 253 -8.57 -24.55 -9.07
C THR A 253 -8.93 -23.54 -10.15
N GLN A 254 -8.28 -23.67 -11.31
CA GLN A 254 -8.53 -22.81 -12.48
C GLN A 254 -10.01 -22.75 -12.87
N ALA A 255 -10.75 -23.85 -12.78
CA ALA A 255 -12.18 -23.88 -13.09
C ALA A 255 -13.06 -23.04 -12.14
N MET A 256 -12.49 -22.56 -11.02
CA MET A 256 -13.17 -21.76 -10.00
C MET A 256 -12.81 -20.28 -10.09
N TRP A 257 -11.73 -19.89 -10.80
CA TRP A 257 -11.26 -18.49 -10.81
C TRP A 257 -12.24 -17.50 -11.42
N ASP A 258 -13.08 -17.93 -12.35
CA ASP A 258 -14.07 -17.09 -13.03
C ASP A 258 -15.43 -17.03 -12.30
N LYS A 259 -15.57 -17.71 -11.16
CA LYS A 259 -16.82 -17.72 -10.39
C LYS A 259 -16.87 -16.51 -9.45
N GLU A 260 -17.90 -15.66 -9.65
CA GLU A 260 -18.17 -14.54 -8.74
C GLU A 260 -18.77 -15.02 -7.42
N LYS A 261 -18.25 -14.52 -6.30
CA LYS A 261 -18.86 -14.60 -4.96
C LYS A 261 -19.59 -13.30 -4.63
N LYS A 262 -20.61 -13.37 -3.76
CA LYS A 262 -21.23 -12.17 -3.19
C LYS A 262 -20.26 -11.52 -2.20
N ILE A 263 -20.14 -10.20 -2.28
CA ILE A 263 -19.29 -9.40 -1.39
C ILE A 263 -19.92 -9.36 0.00
N ASP A 264 -19.17 -9.77 1.03
CA ASP A 264 -19.55 -9.64 2.46
C ASP A 264 -18.32 -9.32 3.32
N PHE A 265 -17.95 -8.05 3.41
CA PHE A 265 -16.84 -7.61 4.26
C PHE A 265 -17.11 -7.82 5.76
N GLY A 266 -18.35 -7.90 6.20
CA GLY A 266 -18.68 -8.17 7.60
C GLY A 266 -18.24 -9.56 8.04
N SER A 267 -18.35 -10.57 7.17
CA SER A 267 -17.88 -11.93 7.41
C SER A 267 -16.35 -12.06 7.29
N GLU A 268 -15.71 -11.26 6.45
CA GLU A 268 -14.25 -11.23 6.30
C GLU A 268 -13.54 -10.64 7.53
N LEU A 269 -14.17 -9.70 8.21
CA LEU A 269 -13.65 -9.07 9.43
C LEU A 269 -13.92 -9.89 10.70
N ASP A 270 -14.82 -10.87 10.65
CA ASP A 270 -15.11 -11.77 11.76
C ASP A 270 -14.14 -12.94 11.79
N ALA A 271 -13.12 -12.84 12.65
CA ALA A 271 -12.06 -13.85 12.79
C ALA A 271 -12.55 -15.27 13.15
N ALA A 272 -13.82 -15.43 13.53
CA ALA A 272 -14.44 -16.72 13.84
C ALA A 272 -14.98 -17.43 12.60
N LYS A 273 -15.18 -16.73 11.48
CA LYS A 273 -15.75 -17.29 10.26
C LYS A 273 -14.68 -17.89 9.32
N ALA A 274 -15.12 -18.86 8.51
CA ALA A 274 -14.25 -19.59 7.57
C ALA A 274 -13.54 -18.67 6.55
N GLU A 275 -14.13 -17.53 6.21
CA GLU A 275 -13.59 -16.55 5.27
C GLU A 275 -12.41 -15.74 5.86
N ALA A 276 -12.47 -15.35 7.14
CA ALA A 276 -11.32 -14.77 7.84
C ALA A 276 -10.14 -15.76 7.95
N LYS A 277 -10.44 -17.07 7.92
CA LYS A 277 -9.45 -18.15 7.89
C LYS A 277 -8.80 -18.27 6.50
N ALA A 278 -9.57 -18.03 5.43
CA ALA A 278 -9.05 -18.04 4.05
C ALA A 278 -8.00 -16.94 3.84
N TRP A 279 -8.22 -15.73 4.33
CA TRP A 279 -7.24 -14.63 4.22
C TRP A 279 -5.93 -14.87 4.95
N LYS A 280 -5.91 -15.79 5.93
CA LYS A 280 -4.65 -16.20 6.59
C LYS A 280 -3.82 -17.18 5.77
N THR A 281 -4.45 -17.90 4.86
CA THR A 281 -3.85 -19.02 4.15
C THR A 281 -3.80 -18.82 2.64
N ILE A 282 -4.59 -17.87 2.07
CA ILE A 282 -4.54 -17.49 0.67
C ILE A 282 -3.75 -16.20 0.55
N TRP A 283 -2.58 -16.29 -0.03
CA TRP A 283 -1.62 -15.20 -0.09
C TRP A 283 -1.74 -14.39 -1.38
N SER A 284 -1.74 -13.07 -1.21
CA SER A 284 -1.85 -12.10 -2.30
C SER A 284 -0.49 -11.55 -2.67
N ALA A 285 -0.22 -11.39 -3.96
CA ALA A 285 0.97 -10.68 -4.43
C ALA A 285 0.65 -9.97 -5.76
N GLY A 286 1.45 -8.96 -6.10
CA GLY A 286 1.41 -8.32 -7.40
C GLY A 286 2.40 -8.93 -8.39
N GLN A 287 2.26 -8.60 -9.67
CA GLN A 287 3.13 -9.12 -10.74
C GLN A 287 4.61 -8.69 -10.61
N GLY A 288 4.91 -7.73 -9.74
CA GLY A 288 6.28 -7.36 -9.38
C GLY A 288 7.06 -8.42 -8.60
N VAL A 289 6.48 -9.59 -8.30
CA VAL A 289 7.19 -10.73 -7.66
C VAL A 289 8.42 -11.16 -8.46
N THR A 290 8.41 -11.01 -9.77
CA THR A 290 9.48 -11.47 -10.69
C THR A 290 10.87 -10.94 -10.32
N THR A 291 10.95 -9.80 -9.66
CA THR A 291 12.23 -9.15 -9.27
C THR A 291 12.54 -9.27 -7.78
N ILE A 292 11.80 -10.12 -7.05
CA ILE A 292 11.99 -10.36 -5.62
C ILE A 292 12.67 -11.70 -5.41
N HIS A 293 13.95 -11.69 -5.04
CA HIS A 293 14.78 -12.89 -4.93
C HIS A 293 15.31 -13.16 -3.52
N ASP A 294 15.03 -12.27 -2.58
CA ASP A 294 15.55 -12.34 -1.21
C ASP A 294 14.56 -11.78 -0.17
N THR A 295 14.86 -12.10 1.08
CA THR A 295 14.32 -11.40 2.25
C THR A 295 15.49 -10.66 2.91
N THR A 296 15.33 -9.40 3.23
CA THR A 296 16.39 -8.52 3.72
C THR A 296 15.84 -7.53 4.75
N PRO A 297 16.66 -6.96 5.64
CA PRO A 297 16.23 -5.86 6.49
C PRO A 297 15.63 -4.69 5.69
N THR A 298 14.59 -4.06 6.20
CA THR A 298 13.94 -2.91 5.54
C THR A 298 14.92 -1.79 5.20
N ALA A 299 15.89 -1.52 6.08
CA ALA A 299 16.91 -0.50 5.86
C ALA A 299 17.78 -0.79 4.62
N ASP A 300 18.17 -2.06 4.45
CA ASP A 300 19.00 -2.51 3.32
C ASP A 300 18.20 -2.48 2.02
N LEU A 301 16.93 -2.90 2.05
CA LEU A 301 16.03 -2.77 0.92
C LEU A 301 15.91 -1.31 0.46
N ILE A 302 15.62 -0.39 1.38
CA ILE A 302 15.45 1.04 1.05
C ILE A 302 16.75 1.62 0.47
N THR A 303 17.91 1.24 1.01
CA THR A 303 19.21 1.64 0.50
C THR A 303 19.40 1.15 -0.93
N ARG A 304 19.11 -0.13 -1.20
CA ARG A 304 19.20 -0.73 -2.54
C ARG A 304 18.24 -0.03 -3.52
N LEU A 305 16.98 0.13 -3.17
CA LEU A 305 15.99 0.81 -4.01
C LEU A 305 16.42 2.24 -4.37
N LYS A 306 17.02 2.95 -3.41
CA LYS A 306 17.53 4.30 -3.64
C LYS A 306 18.68 4.29 -4.65
N GLN A 307 19.63 3.38 -4.50
CA GLN A 307 20.74 3.26 -5.45
C GLN A 307 20.26 2.90 -6.85
N GLU A 308 19.36 1.93 -6.95
CA GLU A 308 18.74 1.53 -8.22
C GLU A 308 17.99 2.68 -8.90
N LEU A 309 17.23 3.49 -8.11
CA LEU A 309 16.54 4.68 -8.60
C LEU A 309 17.54 5.69 -9.19
N ILE A 310 18.60 6.02 -8.43
CA ILE A 310 19.62 6.98 -8.88
C ILE A 310 20.28 6.48 -10.17
N THR A 311 20.74 5.24 -10.19
CA THR A 311 21.37 4.63 -11.37
C THR A 311 20.43 4.65 -12.58
N SER A 312 19.14 4.34 -12.38
CA SER A 312 18.15 4.37 -13.46
C SER A 312 17.98 5.77 -14.06
N ILE A 313 17.96 6.81 -13.23
CA ILE A 313 17.84 8.21 -13.68
C ILE A 313 19.12 8.65 -14.40
N GLU A 314 20.29 8.30 -13.88
CA GLU A 314 21.57 8.61 -14.51
C GLU A 314 21.73 7.94 -15.89
N ASP A 315 21.28 6.69 -16.01
CA ASP A 315 21.31 5.97 -17.29
C ASP A 315 20.35 6.60 -18.31
N GLN A 316 19.17 7.06 -17.87
CA GLN A 316 18.24 7.79 -18.73
C GLN A 316 18.83 9.15 -19.18
N ALA A 317 19.53 9.86 -18.30
CA ALA A 317 20.18 11.11 -18.67
C ALA A 317 21.23 10.91 -19.78
N LYS A 318 22.00 9.82 -19.74
CA LYS A 318 22.98 9.48 -20.79
C LYS A 318 22.32 9.22 -22.16
N LEU A 319 21.06 8.78 -22.18
CA LEU A 319 20.35 8.59 -23.44
C LEU A 319 20.06 9.92 -24.16
N LEU A 320 19.94 11.03 -23.43
CA LEU A 320 19.72 12.34 -24.03
C LEU A 320 20.89 12.73 -24.97
N ASP A 321 22.13 12.36 -24.61
CA ASP A 321 23.30 12.65 -25.41
C ASP A 321 23.28 11.94 -26.78
N GLN A 322 22.46 10.88 -26.91
CA GLN A 322 22.32 10.14 -28.19
C GLN A 322 21.28 10.75 -29.11
N TRP A 323 20.44 11.68 -28.59
CA TRP A 323 19.31 12.28 -29.29
C TRP A 323 19.52 13.78 -29.62
N HIS A 324 20.67 14.32 -29.15
CA HIS A 324 21.19 15.64 -29.47
C HIS A 324 22.42 15.54 -30.39
#